data_aa2d5abd84d3cdada3f91f6c7069f9fb
#
_entry.id   aa2d5abd84d3cdada3f91f6c7069f9fb
#
_cell.length_a   1.000
_cell.length_b   1.000
_cell.length_c   1.000
_cell.angle_alpha   90.00
_cell.angle_beta   90.00
_cell.angle_gamma   90.00
#
_symmetry.space_group_name_H-M   'P 1'
#
loop_
_entity.id
_entity.type
_entity.pdbx_description
1 polymer ?
#
loop_
_entity_poly.entity_id
_entity_poly.type
_entity_poly.pdbx_seq_one_letter_code
_entity_poly.pdbx_strand_id
1 'polypeptide(L)'
;ETVKFFSVIQNKLHFAATGMTAAELIQARADHQLPNMGLTSWKKTEVRKTDVAVAKNYLKEKEISELNRIVVMWLDFAEDQARRRKQIFMKDWEGKLDEFLRVNERDVLPNAGQISRQAAEDHARAEYDRFSAGRREFKELSAEKDYVKELEKTAKQLPENPKREQKKHDKK
;
A
#
# COMPACT_ATOMS: atom_id res chain seq x y z
N GLU A 1 -10.17 -3.60 -26.15
CA GLU A 1 -8.81 -4.00 -26.53
C GLU A 1 -7.74 -3.12 -25.87
N THR A 2 -7.87 -1.79 -25.91
CA THR A 2 -6.91 -0.84 -25.34
C THR A 2 -6.62 -1.08 -23.85
N VAL A 3 -7.64 -1.30 -23.02
CA VAL A 3 -7.49 -1.55 -21.58
C VAL A 3 -6.71 -2.85 -21.33
N LYS A 4 -6.98 -3.89 -22.09
CA LYS A 4 -6.27 -5.17 -21.99
C LYS A 4 -4.79 -5.00 -22.36
N PHE A 5 -4.51 -4.27 -23.43
CA PHE A 5 -3.15 -3.96 -23.85
C PHE A 5 -2.34 -3.26 -22.75
N PHE A 6 -2.87 -2.17 -22.19
CA PHE A 6 -2.17 -1.46 -21.10
C PHE A 6 -1.97 -2.32 -19.86
N SER A 7 -2.92 -3.19 -19.54
CA SER A 7 -2.76 -4.14 -18.43
C SER A 7 -1.62 -5.13 -18.68
N VAL A 8 -1.47 -5.64 -19.89
CA VAL A 8 -0.35 -6.53 -20.27
C VAL A 8 0.98 -5.80 -20.17
N ILE A 9 1.07 -4.59 -20.75
CA ILE A 9 2.28 -3.76 -20.67
C ILE A 9 2.68 -3.49 -19.22
N GLN A 10 1.73 -3.08 -18.37
CA GLN A 10 1.98 -2.85 -16.95
C GLN A 10 2.50 -4.11 -16.24
N ASN A 11 1.91 -5.27 -16.48
CA ASN A 11 2.36 -6.52 -15.87
C ASN A 11 3.78 -6.87 -16.30
N LYS A 12 4.13 -6.71 -17.59
CA LYS A 12 5.50 -6.94 -18.09
C LYS A 12 6.51 -6.00 -17.44
N LEU A 13 6.17 -4.73 -17.28
CA LEU A 13 7.04 -3.73 -16.63
C LEU A 13 7.20 -4.01 -15.13
N HIS A 14 6.11 -4.36 -14.42
CA HIS A 14 6.20 -4.78 -13.03
C HIS A 14 7.08 -6.01 -12.87
N PHE A 15 6.88 -7.02 -13.71
CA PHE A 15 7.66 -8.25 -13.67
C PHE A 15 9.15 -7.98 -13.92
N ALA A 16 9.49 -7.16 -14.91
CA ALA A 16 10.87 -6.78 -15.19
C ALA A 16 11.58 -6.05 -14.03
N ALA A 17 10.80 -5.33 -13.19
CA ALA A 17 11.35 -4.59 -12.05
C ALA A 17 11.35 -5.38 -10.74
N THR A 18 10.47 -6.38 -10.59
CA THR A 18 10.19 -7.02 -9.29
C THR A 18 10.22 -8.55 -9.32
N GLY A 19 10.19 -9.16 -10.49
CA GLY A 19 9.97 -10.60 -10.68
C GLY A 19 8.52 -11.04 -10.47
N MET A 20 7.57 -10.09 -10.32
CA MET A 20 6.16 -10.37 -10.04
C MET A 20 5.25 -9.51 -10.92
N THR A 21 4.10 -10.06 -11.32
CA THR A 21 3.00 -9.26 -11.88
C THR A 21 2.37 -8.37 -10.80
N ALA A 22 1.56 -7.39 -11.22
CA ALA A 22 0.86 -6.51 -10.28
C ALA A 22 -0.03 -7.29 -9.29
N ALA A 23 -0.72 -8.33 -9.75
CA ALA A 23 -1.58 -9.17 -8.92
C ALA A 23 -0.76 -10.02 -7.92
N GLU A 24 0.32 -10.64 -8.39
CA GLU A 24 1.23 -11.43 -7.53
C GLU A 24 1.87 -10.57 -6.45
N LEU A 25 2.24 -9.35 -6.78
CA LEU A 25 2.84 -8.39 -5.84
C LEU A 25 1.87 -8.02 -4.71
N ILE A 26 0.60 -7.74 -5.04
CA ILE A 26 -0.44 -7.49 -4.05
C ILE A 26 -0.67 -8.73 -3.18
N GLN A 27 -0.83 -9.90 -3.81
CA GLN A 27 -1.07 -11.17 -3.09
C GLN A 27 0.06 -11.51 -2.11
N ALA A 28 1.30 -11.24 -2.49
CA ALA A 28 2.48 -11.58 -1.69
C ALA A 28 2.76 -10.58 -0.55
N ARG A 29 2.28 -9.33 -0.66
CA ARG A 29 2.69 -8.25 0.26
C ARG A 29 1.56 -7.66 1.09
N ALA A 30 0.31 -7.85 0.72
CA ALA A 30 -0.83 -7.40 1.52
C ALA A 30 -1.00 -8.32 2.72
N ASP A 31 -0.64 -7.83 3.91
CA ASP A 31 -0.70 -8.57 5.16
C ASP A 31 -1.11 -7.63 6.31
N HIS A 32 -2.24 -7.94 6.96
CA HIS A 32 -2.78 -7.14 8.07
C HIS A 32 -1.87 -7.08 9.30
N GLN A 33 -0.93 -8.03 9.45
CA GLN A 33 0.03 -8.07 10.56
C GLN A 33 1.21 -7.11 10.36
N LEU A 34 1.46 -6.71 9.11
CA LEU A 34 2.55 -5.78 8.80
C LEU A 34 2.15 -4.33 9.06
N PRO A 35 3.12 -3.46 9.42
CA PRO A 35 2.90 -2.03 9.49
C PRO A 35 2.28 -1.51 8.18
N ASN A 36 1.19 -0.73 8.29
CA ASN A 36 0.48 -0.20 7.13
C ASN A 36 0.06 -1.26 6.10
N MET A 37 -0.20 -2.50 6.55
CA MET A 37 -0.58 -3.62 5.67
C MET A 37 0.50 -3.99 4.63
N GLY A 38 1.78 -3.70 4.89
CA GLY A 38 2.87 -3.90 3.94
C GLY A 38 2.95 -2.84 2.83
N LEU A 39 2.09 -1.80 2.84
CA LEU A 39 2.20 -0.68 1.91
C LEU A 39 3.39 0.20 2.25
N THR A 40 4.08 0.66 1.21
CA THR A 40 5.20 1.61 1.29
C THR A 40 4.76 3.04 0.96
N SER A 41 3.64 3.20 0.26
CA SER A 41 3.07 4.51 -0.10
C SER A 41 1.54 4.47 -0.17
N TRP A 42 0.89 5.59 0.15
CA TRP A 42 -0.55 5.81 0.03
C TRP A 42 -0.86 7.31 -0.04
N LYS A 43 -2.10 7.67 -0.43
CA LYS A 43 -2.43 9.07 -0.76
C LYS A 43 -2.70 10.00 0.43
N LYS A 44 -3.12 9.47 1.58
CA LYS A 44 -3.57 10.27 2.73
C LYS A 44 -2.80 9.91 4.00
N THR A 45 -3.21 10.45 5.14
CA THR A 45 -2.58 10.19 6.44
C THR A 45 -2.67 8.73 6.89
N GLU A 46 -3.72 8.02 6.48
CA GLU A 46 -3.94 6.60 6.82
C GLU A 46 -4.24 5.78 5.56
N VAL A 47 -3.82 4.53 5.58
CA VAL A 47 -4.13 3.53 4.54
C VAL A 47 -5.65 3.34 4.46
N ARG A 48 -6.18 3.36 3.25
CA ARG A 48 -7.59 3.16 2.93
C ARG A 48 -7.81 1.92 2.08
N LYS A 49 -9.05 1.44 2.06
CA LYS A 49 -9.47 0.28 1.24
C LYS A 49 -9.19 0.45 -0.26
N THR A 50 -9.16 1.70 -0.75
CA THR A 50 -8.80 2.00 -2.15
C THR A 50 -7.32 1.90 -2.44
N ASP A 51 -6.46 2.03 -1.43
CA ASP A 51 -5.01 2.02 -1.60
C ASP A 51 -4.47 0.59 -1.72
N VAL A 52 -5.14 -0.38 -1.07
CA VAL A 52 -4.65 -1.76 -0.96
C VAL A 52 -4.75 -2.58 -2.24
N ALA A 53 -5.56 -2.15 -3.20
CA ALA A 53 -5.68 -2.80 -4.51
C ALA A 53 -4.72 -2.22 -5.57
N VAL A 54 -3.77 -1.36 -5.17
CA VAL A 54 -2.82 -0.70 -6.06
C VAL A 54 -1.43 -1.28 -5.86
N ALA A 55 -0.96 -2.11 -6.79
CA ALA A 55 0.33 -2.79 -6.73
C ALA A 55 1.51 -1.85 -6.48
N LYS A 56 1.50 -0.67 -7.10
CA LYS A 56 2.53 0.37 -6.93
C LYS A 56 2.75 0.74 -5.46
N ASN A 57 1.71 0.69 -4.63
CA ASN A 57 1.78 1.05 -3.23
C ASN A 57 2.58 0.06 -2.37
N TYR A 58 2.89 -1.12 -2.89
CA TYR A 58 3.68 -2.16 -2.23
C TYR A 58 5.14 -2.23 -2.72
N LEU A 59 5.53 -1.38 -3.68
CA LEU A 59 6.88 -1.38 -4.23
C LEU A 59 7.87 -0.81 -3.23
N LYS A 60 9.01 -1.48 -3.09
CA LYS A 60 10.16 -0.98 -2.34
C LYS A 60 10.88 0.11 -3.13
N GLU A 61 11.63 0.96 -2.46
CA GLU A 61 12.33 2.09 -3.09
C GLU A 61 13.19 1.70 -4.28
N LYS A 62 13.96 0.61 -4.16
CA LYS A 62 14.77 0.09 -5.26
C LYS A 62 13.93 -0.37 -6.44
N GLU A 63 12.79 -1.00 -6.19
CA GLU A 63 11.87 -1.47 -7.23
C GLU A 63 11.18 -0.30 -7.94
N ILE A 64 10.83 0.75 -7.21
CA ILE A 64 10.29 2.00 -7.79
C ILE A 64 11.34 2.65 -8.69
N SER A 65 12.58 2.76 -8.23
CA SER A 65 13.68 3.32 -9.01
C SER A 65 13.91 2.53 -10.29
N GLU A 66 13.91 1.21 -10.18
CA GLU A 66 14.10 0.30 -11.31
C GLU A 66 12.94 0.38 -12.31
N LEU A 67 11.70 0.34 -11.82
CA LEU A 67 10.51 0.49 -12.66
C LEU A 67 10.52 1.83 -13.40
N ASN A 68 10.82 2.93 -12.71
CA ASN A 68 10.90 4.25 -13.34
C ASN A 68 11.97 4.28 -14.43
N ARG A 69 13.13 3.68 -14.20
CA ARG A 69 14.21 3.60 -15.20
C ARG A 69 13.75 2.84 -16.44
N ILE A 70 13.15 1.67 -16.28
CA ILE A 70 12.66 0.86 -17.40
C ILE A 70 11.60 1.64 -18.18
N VAL A 71 10.66 2.29 -17.49
CA VAL A 71 9.58 3.06 -18.12
C VAL A 71 10.14 4.23 -18.94
N VAL A 72 11.10 5.00 -18.40
CA VAL A 72 11.71 6.13 -19.14
C VAL A 72 12.42 5.62 -20.40
N MET A 73 13.26 4.59 -20.26
CA MET A 73 13.97 4.00 -21.42
C MET A 73 13.00 3.46 -22.47
N TRP A 74 11.90 2.84 -22.03
CA TRP A 74 10.86 2.32 -22.93
C TRP A 74 10.14 3.45 -23.68
N LEU A 75 9.82 4.55 -23.00
CA LEU A 75 9.17 5.72 -23.62
C LEU A 75 10.10 6.39 -24.64
N ASP A 76 11.38 6.54 -24.32
CA ASP A 76 12.39 7.08 -25.24
C ASP A 76 12.52 6.19 -26.49
N PHE A 77 12.55 4.88 -26.32
CA PHE A 77 12.54 3.94 -27.43
C PHE A 77 11.28 4.07 -28.29
N ALA A 78 10.10 4.15 -27.67
CA ALA A 78 8.84 4.30 -28.38
C ALA A 78 8.77 5.63 -29.15
N GLU A 79 9.27 6.72 -28.56
CA GLU A 79 9.37 8.03 -29.23
C GLU A 79 10.31 7.97 -30.45
N ASP A 80 11.48 7.32 -30.33
CA ASP A 80 12.40 7.15 -31.47
C ASP A 80 11.74 6.38 -32.62
N GLN A 81 10.99 5.31 -32.33
CA GLN A 81 10.23 4.58 -33.36
C GLN A 81 9.20 5.48 -34.06
N ALA A 82 8.51 6.33 -33.31
CA ALA A 82 7.54 7.27 -33.86
C ALA A 82 8.22 8.35 -34.71
N ARG A 83 9.34 8.90 -34.29
CA ARG A 83 10.15 9.90 -35.08
C ARG A 83 10.63 9.33 -36.41
N ARG A 84 10.99 8.06 -36.43
CA ARG A 84 11.39 7.36 -37.68
C ARG A 84 10.20 7.03 -38.57
N ARG A 85 8.99 7.51 -38.23
CA ARG A 85 7.73 7.26 -38.96
C ARG A 85 7.45 5.77 -39.22
N LYS A 86 7.88 4.89 -38.31
CA LYS A 86 7.55 3.49 -38.38
C LYS A 86 6.11 3.29 -37.91
N GLN A 87 5.27 2.81 -38.78
CA GLN A 87 3.92 2.44 -38.42
C GLN A 87 3.97 1.12 -37.62
N ILE A 88 3.67 1.21 -36.32
CA ILE A 88 3.64 0.06 -35.40
C ILE A 88 2.22 -0.06 -34.89
N PHE A 89 1.62 -1.22 -35.11
CA PHE A 89 0.27 -1.49 -34.59
C PHE A 89 0.35 -1.84 -33.09
N MET A 90 -0.73 -1.55 -32.38
CA MET A 90 -0.83 -1.79 -30.93
C MET A 90 -0.45 -3.23 -30.53
N LYS A 91 -0.87 -4.22 -31.32
CA LYS A 91 -0.54 -5.64 -31.11
C LYS A 91 0.95 -5.96 -31.18
N ASP A 92 1.71 -5.16 -31.93
CA ASP A 92 3.14 -5.41 -32.14
C ASP A 92 3.99 -4.82 -30.99
N TRP A 93 3.42 -3.87 -30.22
CA TRP A 93 4.10 -3.24 -29.10
C TRP A 93 4.40 -4.22 -27.95
N GLU A 94 3.58 -5.25 -27.74
CA GLU A 94 3.85 -6.28 -26.73
C GLU A 94 5.13 -7.05 -27.05
N GLY A 95 5.31 -7.48 -28.31
CA GLY A 95 6.51 -8.15 -28.77
C GLY A 95 7.75 -7.24 -28.72
N LYS A 96 7.58 -5.95 -29.11
CA LYS A 96 8.66 -4.97 -29.02
C LYS A 96 9.10 -4.69 -27.60
N LEU A 97 8.19 -4.69 -26.64
CA LEU A 97 8.54 -4.57 -25.22
C LEU A 97 9.36 -5.79 -24.78
N ASP A 98 8.97 -7.00 -25.17
CA ASP A 98 9.73 -8.20 -24.82
C ASP A 98 11.14 -8.18 -25.40
N GLU A 99 11.31 -7.76 -26.67
CA GLU A 99 12.62 -7.56 -27.30
C GLU A 99 13.44 -6.51 -26.57
N PHE A 100 12.82 -5.36 -26.27
CA PHE A 100 13.46 -4.27 -25.54
C PHE A 100 13.94 -4.72 -24.15
N LEU A 101 13.13 -5.45 -23.40
CA LEU A 101 13.50 -5.97 -22.08
C LEU A 101 14.66 -6.95 -22.18
N ARG A 102 14.65 -7.88 -23.16
CA ARG A 102 15.76 -8.84 -23.38
C ARG A 102 17.07 -8.14 -23.74
N VAL A 103 17.03 -7.15 -24.63
CA VAL A 103 18.23 -6.38 -25.02
C VAL A 103 18.83 -5.62 -23.83
N ASN A 104 17.97 -5.18 -22.89
CA ASN A 104 18.40 -4.52 -21.66
C ASN A 104 18.65 -5.49 -20.48
N GLU A 105 18.80 -6.77 -20.76
CA GLU A 105 19.10 -7.83 -19.76
C GLU A 105 18.07 -7.87 -18.62
N ARG A 106 16.76 -7.66 -18.96
CA ARG A 106 15.64 -7.71 -18.02
C ARG A 106 14.83 -8.97 -18.20
N ASP A 107 14.27 -9.44 -17.09
CA ASP A 107 13.36 -10.58 -17.12
C ASP A 107 12.08 -10.24 -17.88
N VAL A 108 11.67 -11.16 -18.73
CA VAL A 108 10.44 -11.06 -19.52
C VAL A 108 9.40 -11.99 -18.92
N LEU A 109 8.21 -11.45 -18.68
CA LEU A 109 7.06 -12.21 -18.16
C LEU A 109 6.72 -13.36 -19.11
N PRO A 110 6.84 -14.63 -18.68
CA PRO A 110 6.69 -15.78 -19.58
C PRO A 110 5.22 -16.10 -19.94
N ASN A 111 4.26 -15.63 -19.10
CA ASN A 111 2.82 -15.91 -19.25
C ASN A 111 1.99 -14.77 -18.63
N ALA A 112 0.68 -14.94 -18.49
CA ALA A 112 -0.21 -13.93 -17.94
C ALA A 112 -0.08 -13.69 -16.41
N GLY A 113 0.82 -14.43 -15.73
CA GLY A 113 0.91 -14.49 -14.27
C GLY A 113 0.04 -15.61 -13.70
N GLN A 114 0.30 -15.97 -12.44
CA GLN A 114 -0.38 -17.09 -11.76
C GLN A 114 -1.61 -16.63 -10.96
N ILE A 115 -1.66 -15.35 -10.60
CA ILE A 115 -2.71 -14.75 -9.78
C ILE A 115 -3.58 -13.83 -10.64
N SER A 116 -4.89 -14.03 -10.60
CA SER A 116 -5.81 -13.12 -11.26
C SER A 116 -5.91 -11.79 -10.50
N ARG A 117 -6.19 -10.71 -11.21
CA ARG A 117 -6.42 -9.39 -10.61
C ARG A 117 -7.52 -9.45 -9.54
N GLN A 118 -8.64 -10.14 -9.82
CA GLN A 118 -9.75 -10.26 -8.89
C GLN A 118 -9.34 -10.96 -7.60
N ALA A 119 -8.63 -12.08 -7.71
CA ALA A 119 -8.15 -12.82 -6.52
C ALA A 119 -7.23 -11.96 -5.65
N ALA A 120 -6.31 -11.21 -6.26
CA ALA A 120 -5.42 -10.30 -5.54
C ALA A 120 -6.18 -9.15 -4.85
N GLU A 121 -7.16 -8.55 -5.53
CA GLU A 121 -7.99 -7.49 -4.95
C GLU A 121 -8.85 -8.01 -3.80
N ASP A 122 -9.43 -9.19 -3.90
CA ASP A 122 -10.25 -9.80 -2.86
C ASP A 122 -9.39 -10.15 -1.62
N HIS A 123 -8.21 -10.71 -1.85
CA HIS A 123 -7.23 -10.94 -0.78
C HIS A 123 -6.86 -9.62 -0.07
N ALA A 124 -6.45 -8.60 -0.79
CA ALA A 124 -6.05 -7.32 -0.21
C ALA A 124 -7.19 -6.64 0.58
N ARG A 125 -8.44 -6.76 0.11
CA ARG A 125 -9.61 -6.24 0.81
C ARG A 125 -9.90 -7.01 2.09
N ALA A 126 -9.77 -8.33 2.08
CA ALA A 126 -9.93 -9.16 3.28
C ALA A 126 -8.87 -8.83 4.33
N GLU A 127 -7.61 -8.67 3.91
CA GLU A 127 -6.51 -8.23 4.78
C GLU A 127 -6.76 -6.81 5.34
N TYR A 128 -7.28 -5.90 4.52
CA TYR A 128 -7.62 -4.55 4.99
C TYR A 128 -8.72 -4.55 6.03
N ASP A 129 -9.75 -5.37 5.88
CA ASP A 129 -10.85 -5.43 6.84
C ASP A 129 -10.34 -5.90 8.21
N ARG A 130 -9.41 -6.86 8.26
CA ARG A 130 -8.71 -7.30 9.49
C ARG A 130 -7.82 -6.19 10.07
N PHE A 131 -7.01 -5.55 9.24
CA PHE A 131 -6.15 -4.43 9.62
C PHE A 131 -6.95 -3.26 10.19
N SER A 132 -8.06 -2.91 9.56
CA SER A 132 -8.94 -1.82 9.98
C SER A 132 -9.62 -2.11 11.32
N ALA A 133 -10.00 -3.37 11.58
CA ALA A 133 -10.55 -3.80 12.86
C ALA A 133 -9.51 -3.67 13.99
N GLY A 134 -8.30 -4.22 13.81
CA GLY A 134 -7.22 -4.10 14.79
C GLY A 134 -6.78 -2.64 15.05
N ARG A 135 -6.76 -1.81 14.01
CA ARG A 135 -6.46 -0.37 14.17
C ARG A 135 -7.53 0.35 14.98
N ARG A 136 -8.79 -0.02 14.83
CA ARG A 136 -9.90 0.54 15.61
C ARG A 136 -9.80 0.16 17.08
N GLU A 137 -9.61 -1.12 17.37
CA GLU A 137 -9.39 -1.64 18.71
C GLU A 137 -8.20 -0.97 19.41
N PHE A 138 -7.08 -0.83 18.70
CA PHE A 138 -5.90 -0.14 19.24
C PHE A 138 -6.18 1.32 19.59
N LYS A 139 -6.93 2.05 18.74
CA LYS A 139 -7.31 3.45 19.00
C LYS A 139 -8.24 3.56 20.23
N GLU A 140 -9.19 2.65 20.38
CA GLU A 140 -10.12 2.61 21.53
C GLU A 140 -9.34 2.37 22.82
N LEU A 141 -8.48 1.35 22.87
CA LEU A 141 -7.62 1.05 24.03
C LEU A 141 -6.65 2.18 24.38
N SER A 142 -6.12 2.87 23.36
CA SER A 142 -5.23 4.02 23.58
C SER A 142 -5.99 5.19 24.16
N ALA A 143 -7.17 5.51 23.64
CA ALA A 143 -8.02 6.57 24.15
C ALA A 143 -8.47 6.32 25.62
N GLU A 144 -8.82 5.07 25.95
CA GLU A 144 -9.15 4.69 27.34
C GLU A 144 -7.94 4.89 28.27
N LYS A 145 -6.76 4.47 27.87
CA LYS A 145 -5.53 4.67 28.67
C LYS A 145 -5.21 6.14 28.89
N ASP A 146 -5.36 6.96 27.85
CA ASP A 146 -5.09 8.39 27.94
C ASP A 146 -6.14 9.07 28.84
N TYR A 147 -7.41 8.67 28.75
CA TYR A 147 -8.49 9.16 29.63
C TYR A 147 -8.24 8.80 31.11
N VAL A 148 -7.83 7.56 31.41
CA VAL A 148 -7.48 7.14 32.77
C VAL A 148 -6.31 7.96 33.33
N LYS A 149 -5.25 8.19 32.52
CA LYS A 149 -4.13 9.03 32.93
C LYS A 149 -4.55 10.48 33.22
N GLU A 150 -5.47 11.02 32.45
CA GLU A 150 -5.99 12.37 32.66
C GLU A 150 -6.82 12.46 33.93
N LEU A 151 -7.66 11.44 34.21
CA LEU A 151 -8.39 11.32 35.47
C LEU A 151 -7.46 11.22 36.68
N GLU A 152 -6.41 10.39 36.62
CA GLU A 152 -5.42 10.27 37.67
C GLU A 152 -4.68 11.59 37.94
N LYS A 153 -4.33 12.31 36.88
CA LYS A 153 -3.71 13.64 36.98
C LYS A 153 -4.63 14.64 37.66
N THR A 154 -5.91 14.64 37.27
CA THR A 154 -6.93 15.52 37.85
C THR A 154 -7.18 15.18 39.32
N ALA A 155 -7.26 13.88 39.64
CA ALA A 155 -7.47 13.43 41.02
C ALA A 155 -6.30 13.86 41.96
N LYS A 156 -5.05 13.83 41.46
CA LYS A 156 -3.88 14.31 42.21
C LYS A 156 -3.84 15.82 42.41
N GLN A 157 -4.56 16.57 41.58
CA GLN A 157 -4.65 18.05 41.66
C GLN A 157 -5.84 18.53 42.53
N LEU A 158 -6.74 17.63 42.89
CA LEU A 158 -7.83 17.99 43.79
C LEU A 158 -7.26 18.20 45.22
N PRO A 159 -7.55 19.32 45.90
CA PRO A 159 -7.12 19.55 47.27
C PRO A 159 -7.70 18.45 48.18
N GLU A 160 -6.87 17.90 49.07
CA GLU A 160 -7.37 17.02 50.14
C GLU A 160 -8.51 17.71 50.86
N ASN A 161 -9.64 17.02 50.94
CA ASN A 161 -10.86 17.55 51.57
C ASN A 161 -10.53 17.97 53.01
N PRO A 162 -10.76 19.25 53.42
CA PRO A 162 -10.50 19.64 54.79
C PRO A 162 -11.34 18.79 55.70
N LYS A 163 -10.68 18.15 56.67
CA LYS A 163 -11.28 17.30 57.69
C LYS A 163 -12.59 17.95 58.20
N ARG A 164 -13.69 17.21 58.16
CA ARG A 164 -14.91 17.56 58.89
C ARG A 164 -14.54 17.79 60.36
N GLU A 165 -14.45 19.01 60.81
CA GLU A 165 -14.41 19.36 62.21
C GLU A 165 -15.68 18.78 62.84
N GLN A 166 -15.51 17.75 63.67
CA GLN A 166 -16.54 17.26 64.57
C GLN A 166 -16.86 18.38 65.54
N LYS A 167 -17.99 19.07 65.34
CA LYS A 167 -18.56 19.92 66.38
C LYS A 167 -18.91 19.00 67.57
N LYS A 168 -18.04 19.04 68.60
CA LYS A 168 -18.40 18.59 69.92
C LYS A 168 -19.49 19.50 70.45
N HIS A 169 -20.70 18.99 70.54
CA HIS A 169 -21.76 19.58 71.33
C HIS A 169 -21.43 19.31 72.79
N ASP A 170 -20.85 20.27 73.52
CA ASP A 170 -20.86 20.29 74.94
C ASP A 170 -22.27 20.75 75.38
N LYS A 171 -23.01 19.85 76.03
CA LYS A 171 -24.17 20.15 76.83
C LYS A 171 -23.73 20.73 78.16
N LYS A 172 -24.25 21.88 78.48
CA LYS A 172 -24.66 22.22 79.84
C LYS A 172 -26.00 22.87 79.85
#